data_40ef476f6eb18b385882e5c9351a01cc
#
_entry.id   40ef476f6eb18b385882e5c9351a01cc
#
_cell.length_a   1.000
_cell.length_b   1.000
_cell.length_c   1.000
_cell.angle_alpha   90.00
_cell.angle_beta   90.00
_cell.angle_gamma   90.00
#
_symmetry.space_group_name_H-M   'P 1'
#
loop_
_entity.id
_entity.type
_entity.pdbx_description
1 polymer ?
#
loop_
_entity_poly.entity_id
_entity_poly.type
_entity_poly.pdbx_seq_one_letter_code
_entity_poly.pdbx_strand_id
1 'polypeptide(L)'
;DLVDLSCYPLLGVWLLDKDRTLLYDLARNGKTIWEQRIGIVSTMTFVRAGQLDDTFAIAELFLNENEHLHDLLEKAVGWLLREAGKRDSERLANWLYPRASSMPRTMLRYSIEKFPEIERQHYLKLGK
;
A
#
# COMPACT_ATOMS: atom_id res chain seq x y z
N ASP A 1 -10.39 -8.79 9.83
CA ASP A 1 -11.46 -8.51 10.76
C ASP A 1 -12.69 -7.93 10.05
N LEU A 2 -13.78 -7.71 10.79
CA LEU A 2 -15.05 -7.28 10.20
C LEU A 2 -14.97 -5.94 9.50
N VAL A 3 -14.15 -5.03 9.99
CA VAL A 3 -13.99 -3.72 9.36
C VAL A 3 -13.39 -3.87 7.98
N ASP A 4 -12.30 -4.62 7.86
CA ASP A 4 -11.65 -4.83 6.56
C ASP A 4 -12.54 -5.61 5.60
N LEU A 5 -13.26 -6.62 6.10
CA LEU A 5 -14.09 -7.48 5.27
C LEU A 5 -15.35 -6.77 4.77
N SER A 6 -15.88 -5.84 5.56
CA SER A 6 -17.14 -5.15 5.23
C SER A 6 -16.91 -3.78 4.61
N CYS A 7 -16.04 -2.98 5.20
CA CYS A 7 -15.91 -1.57 4.83
C CYS A 7 -15.11 -1.35 3.55
N TYR A 8 -14.02 -2.11 3.35
CA TYR A 8 -13.16 -1.83 2.21
C TYR A 8 -13.84 -2.08 0.86
N PRO A 9 -14.59 -3.18 0.65
CA PRO A 9 -15.23 -3.37 -0.65
C PRO A 9 -16.32 -2.33 -0.92
N LEU A 10 -17.13 -2.05 0.10
CA LEU A 10 -18.23 -1.09 -0.05
C LEU A 10 -17.71 0.32 -0.30
N LEU A 11 -16.75 0.75 0.50
CA LEU A 11 -16.16 2.08 0.35
C LEU A 11 -15.43 2.22 -0.97
N GLY A 12 -14.64 1.19 -1.36
CA GLY A 12 -13.91 1.22 -2.61
C GLY A 12 -14.83 1.32 -3.82
N VAL A 13 -15.90 0.53 -3.85
CA VAL A 13 -16.86 0.58 -4.95
C VAL A 13 -17.54 1.94 -5.00
N TRP A 14 -17.95 2.46 -3.85
CA TRP A 14 -18.61 3.76 -3.79
C TRP A 14 -17.72 4.88 -4.28
N LEU A 15 -16.40 4.80 -4.03
CA LEU A 15 -15.45 5.85 -4.40
C LEU A 15 -14.85 5.70 -5.80
N LEU A 16 -15.16 4.63 -6.54
CA LEU A 16 -14.57 4.42 -7.87
C LEU A 16 -14.73 5.64 -8.79
N ASP A 17 -15.89 6.26 -8.77
CA ASP A 17 -16.21 7.40 -9.62
C ASP A 17 -16.29 8.71 -8.84
N LYS A 18 -15.74 8.76 -7.64
CA LYS A 18 -15.86 9.92 -6.78
C LYS A 18 -14.51 10.44 -6.33
N ASP A 19 -14.52 11.62 -5.71
CA ASP A 19 -13.33 12.20 -5.10
C ASP A 19 -12.86 11.25 -3.98
N ARG A 20 -11.59 10.91 -3.98
CA ARG A 20 -11.00 9.95 -3.05
C ARG A 20 -10.34 10.61 -1.85
N THR A 21 -10.62 11.87 -1.62
CA THR A 21 -10.07 12.62 -0.49
C THR A 21 -10.32 11.91 0.84
N LEU A 22 -11.46 11.24 0.98
CA LEU A 22 -11.78 10.51 2.21
C LEU A 22 -10.72 9.46 2.54
N LEU A 23 -10.24 8.73 1.54
CA LEU A 23 -9.22 7.71 1.77
C LEU A 23 -7.91 8.32 2.25
N TYR A 24 -7.51 9.43 1.63
CA TYR A 24 -6.29 10.13 2.04
C TYR A 24 -6.43 10.70 3.44
N ASP A 25 -7.61 11.22 3.76
CA ASP A 25 -7.88 11.74 5.09
C ASP A 25 -7.82 10.63 6.15
N LEU A 26 -8.41 9.47 5.86
CA LEU A 26 -8.33 8.33 6.78
C LEU A 26 -6.89 7.88 6.98
N ALA A 27 -6.11 7.83 5.91
CA ALA A 27 -4.72 7.40 6.00
C ALA A 27 -3.87 8.40 6.80
N ARG A 28 -4.09 9.70 6.59
CA ARG A 28 -3.29 10.75 7.23
C ARG A 28 -3.75 11.06 8.64
N ASN A 29 -5.05 11.21 8.84
CA ASN A 29 -5.63 11.75 10.08
C ASN A 29 -6.45 10.74 10.86
N GLY A 30 -6.49 9.49 10.45
CA GLY A 30 -7.23 8.47 11.17
C GLY A 30 -6.74 8.36 12.61
N LYS A 31 -7.67 8.31 13.56
CA LYS A 31 -7.36 8.29 14.98
C LYS A 31 -6.87 6.93 15.46
N THR A 32 -7.15 5.89 14.71
CA THR A 32 -6.73 4.52 15.05
C THR A 32 -6.05 3.88 13.87
N ILE A 33 -5.29 2.81 14.13
CA ILE A 33 -4.68 2.04 13.05
C ILE A 33 -5.74 1.43 12.13
N TRP A 34 -6.94 1.17 12.65
CA TRP A 34 -8.03 0.61 11.84
C TRP A 34 -8.53 1.61 10.81
N GLU A 35 -8.69 2.87 11.19
CA GLU A 35 -9.09 3.93 10.26
C GLU A 35 -8.03 4.14 9.20
N GLN A 36 -6.75 4.16 9.59
CA GLN A 36 -5.65 4.30 8.65
C GLN A 36 -5.58 3.12 7.69
N ARG A 37 -5.82 1.91 8.22
CA ARG A 37 -5.83 0.69 7.42
C ARG A 37 -6.95 0.72 6.38
N ILE A 38 -8.11 1.23 6.72
CA ILE A 38 -9.21 1.40 5.77
C ILE A 38 -8.76 2.28 4.60
N GLY A 39 -7.99 3.33 4.88
CA GLY A 39 -7.50 4.22 3.84
C GLY A 39 -6.69 3.50 2.78
N ILE A 40 -5.79 2.59 3.18
CA ILE A 40 -4.98 1.87 2.19
C ILE A 40 -5.71 0.64 1.63
N VAL A 41 -6.39 -0.14 2.47
CA VAL A 41 -7.00 -1.40 2.02
C VAL A 41 -8.14 -1.14 1.03
N SER A 42 -8.87 -0.05 1.18
CA SER A 42 -9.94 0.30 0.26
C SER A 42 -9.45 0.53 -1.17
N THR A 43 -8.18 0.81 -1.36
CA THR A 43 -7.62 0.98 -2.72
C THR A 43 -7.59 -0.33 -3.50
N MET A 44 -7.82 -1.49 -2.85
CA MET A 44 -7.87 -2.78 -3.54
C MET A 44 -8.90 -2.78 -4.66
N THR A 45 -10.06 -2.15 -4.46
CA THR A 45 -11.09 -2.05 -5.49
C THR A 45 -10.54 -1.30 -6.71
N PHE A 46 -9.77 -0.23 -6.47
CA PHE A 46 -9.18 0.56 -7.55
C PHE A 46 -8.11 -0.25 -8.28
N VAL A 47 -7.30 -1.00 -7.54
CA VAL A 47 -6.28 -1.89 -8.13
C VAL A 47 -6.94 -2.90 -9.06
N ARG A 48 -8.03 -3.50 -8.63
CA ARG A 48 -8.78 -4.47 -9.45
C ARG A 48 -9.36 -3.84 -10.71
N ALA A 49 -9.64 -2.54 -10.66
CA ALA A 49 -10.12 -1.79 -11.81
C ALA A 49 -8.98 -1.23 -12.67
N GLY A 50 -7.74 -1.52 -12.32
CA GLY A 50 -6.57 -1.03 -13.05
C GLY A 50 -6.13 0.37 -12.68
N GLN A 51 -6.70 0.95 -11.63
CA GLN A 51 -6.36 2.30 -11.17
C GLN A 51 -5.39 2.21 -9.99
N LEU A 52 -4.11 2.39 -10.26
CA LEU A 52 -3.06 2.14 -9.29
C LEU A 52 -2.55 3.40 -8.56
N ASP A 53 -2.91 4.58 -9.06
CA ASP A 53 -2.36 5.84 -8.55
C ASP A 53 -2.58 6.04 -7.05
N ASP A 54 -3.78 5.73 -6.56
CA ASP A 54 -4.10 5.97 -5.16
C ASP A 54 -3.33 5.06 -4.22
N THR A 55 -3.10 3.81 -4.62
CA THR A 55 -2.32 2.88 -3.80
C THR A 55 -0.90 3.40 -3.61
N PHE A 56 -0.25 3.82 -4.69
CA PHE A 56 1.11 4.35 -4.59
C PHE A 56 1.15 5.68 -3.83
N ALA A 57 0.16 6.55 -4.05
CA ALA A 57 0.13 7.84 -3.36
C ALA A 57 -0.07 7.68 -1.85
N ILE A 58 -0.96 6.79 -1.43
CA ILE A 58 -1.19 6.56 -0.01
C ILE A 58 -0.01 5.85 0.63
N ALA A 59 0.64 4.91 -0.08
CA ALA A 59 1.85 4.27 0.41
C ALA A 59 2.95 5.31 0.64
N GLU A 60 3.11 6.26 -0.28
CA GLU A 60 4.07 7.34 -0.13
C GLU A 60 3.76 8.20 1.10
N LEU A 61 2.49 8.49 1.31
CA LEU A 61 2.04 9.27 2.44
C LEU A 61 2.43 8.59 3.76
N PHE A 62 2.22 7.29 3.88
CA PHE A 62 2.61 6.56 5.09
C PHE A 62 4.11 6.59 5.31
N LEU A 63 4.91 6.46 4.24
CA LEU A 63 6.36 6.49 4.36
C LEU A 63 6.87 7.86 4.79
N ASN A 64 6.27 8.92 4.27
CA ASN A 64 6.74 10.28 4.52
C ASN A 64 6.30 10.86 5.85
N GLU A 65 5.14 10.45 6.34
CA GLU A 65 4.55 11.08 7.52
C GLU A 65 4.60 10.25 8.79
N ASN A 66 5.14 9.04 8.73
CA ASN A 66 5.20 8.15 9.90
C ASN A 66 6.61 7.63 10.09
N GLU A 67 7.27 8.05 11.17
CA GLU A 67 8.61 7.54 11.50
C GLU A 67 8.56 6.08 11.92
N HIS A 68 7.53 5.72 12.69
CA HIS A 68 7.36 4.36 13.21
C HIS A 68 5.98 3.84 12.85
N LEU A 69 5.90 3.25 11.67
CA LEU A 69 4.63 2.70 11.19
C LEU A 69 4.30 1.41 11.96
N HIS A 70 3.06 1.30 12.39
CA HIS A 70 2.60 0.08 13.08
C HIS A 70 2.72 -1.13 12.15
N ASP A 71 3.11 -2.30 12.71
CA ASP A 71 3.29 -3.52 11.92
C ASP A 71 2.10 -3.87 11.03
N LEU A 72 0.89 -3.71 11.54
CA LEU A 72 -0.31 -4.02 10.76
C LEU A 72 -0.45 -3.10 9.55
N LEU A 73 -0.01 -1.85 9.68
CA LEU A 73 -0.03 -0.91 8.55
C LEU A 73 1.08 -1.24 7.56
N GLU A 74 2.27 -1.63 8.04
CA GLU A 74 3.34 -2.06 7.15
C GLU A 74 2.89 -3.24 6.29
N LYS A 75 2.23 -4.21 6.90
CA LYS A 75 1.73 -5.38 6.18
C LYS A 75 0.65 -5.00 5.17
N ALA A 76 -0.27 -4.14 5.58
CA ALA A 76 -1.35 -3.70 4.70
C ALA A 76 -0.81 -2.95 3.48
N VAL A 77 0.10 -2.01 3.69
CA VAL A 77 0.69 -1.24 2.59
C VAL A 77 1.49 -2.16 1.68
N GLY A 78 2.29 -3.05 2.25
CA GLY A 78 3.06 -4.01 1.47
C GLY A 78 2.17 -4.91 0.62
N TRP A 79 1.07 -5.39 1.20
CA TRP A 79 0.09 -6.21 0.49
C TRP A 79 -0.51 -5.45 -0.69
N LEU A 80 -0.94 -4.21 -0.50
CA LEU A 80 -1.53 -3.43 -1.58
C LEU A 80 -0.51 -3.10 -2.66
N LEU A 81 0.73 -2.81 -2.29
CA LEU A 81 1.80 -2.60 -3.27
C LEU A 81 2.04 -3.87 -4.09
N ARG A 82 2.02 -5.03 -3.44
CA ARG A 82 2.16 -6.31 -4.14
C ARG A 82 1.02 -6.51 -5.15
N GLU A 83 -0.22 -6.23 -4.74
CA GLU A 83 -1.37 -6.38 -5.63
C GLU A 83 -1.30 -5.39 -6.80
N ALA A 84 -0.86 -4.17 -6.56
CA ALA A 84 -0.64 -3.21 -7.64
C ALA A 84 0.46 -3.71 -8.59
N GLY A 85 1.51 -4.31 -8.05
CA GLY A 85 2.60 -4.88 -8.84
C GLY A 85 2.18 -6.05 -9.72
N LYS A 86 1.15 -6.79 -9.33
CA LYS A 86 0.60 -7.85 -10.18
C LYS A 86 -0.03 -7.27 -11.44
N ARG A 87 -0.52 -6.05 -11.36
CA ARG A 87 -1.11 -5.35 -12.51
C ARG A 87 -0.07 -4.65 -13.36
N ASP A 88 0.97 -4.10 -12.71
CA ASP A 88 2.04 -3.37 -13.38
C ASP A 88 3.33 -3.51 -12.58
N SER A 89 4.06 -4.59 -12.83
CA SER A 89 5.27 -4.88 -12.07
C SER A 89 6.39 -3.87 -12.33
N GLU A 90 6.44 -3.31 -13.53
CA GLU A 90 7.44 -2.29 -13.85
C GLU A 90 7.22 -1.02 -13.05
N ARG A 91 5.96 -0.61 -12.92
CA ARG A 91 5.62 0.56 -12.12
C ARG A 91 5.98 0.37 -10.66
N LEU A 92 5.70 -0.83 -10.12
CA LEU A 92 6.07 -1.14 -8.74
C LEU A 92 7.60 -1.11 -8.58
N ALA A 93 8.34 -1.72 -9.50
CA ALA A 93 9.79 -1.73 -9.44
C ALA A 93 10.36 -0.32 -9.46
N ASN A 94 9.85 0.53 -10.34
CA ASN A 94 10.29 1.92 -10.44
C ASN A 94 9.99 2.72 -9.19
N TRP A 95 8.86 2.44 -8.55
CA TRP A 95 8.48 3.10 -7.30
C TRP A 95 9.36 2.63 -6.14
N LEU A 96 9.66 1.33 -6.09
CA LEU A 96 10.43 0.74 -5.00
C LEU A 96 11.90 1.11 -5.03
N TYR A 97 12.50 1.20 -6.21
CA TYR A 97 13.95 1.34 -6.33
C TYR A 97 14.52 2.51 -5.50
N PRO A 98 13.98 3.74 -5.61
CA PRO A 98 14.52 4.83 -4.80
C PRO A 98 14.11 4.79 -3.34
N ARG A 99 13.15 3.95 -2.97
CA ARG A 99 12.58 3.92 -1.62
C ARG A 99 12.99 2.72 -0.78
N ALA A 100 13.48 1.67 -1.42
CA ALA A 100 13.76 0.40 -0.75
C ALA A 100 14.69 0.55 0.47
N SER A 101 15.69 1.40 0.37
CA SER A 101 16.65 1.58 1.47
C SER A 101 16.04 2.22 2.71
N SER A 102 14.94 2.94 2.56
CA SER A 102 14.28 3.63 3.68
C SER A 102 12.96 2.99 4.10
N MET A 103 12.49 1.98 3.36
CA MET A 103 11.23 1.34 3.68
C MET A 103 11.35 0.40 4.89
N PRO A 104 10.29 0.33 5.72
CA PRO A 104 10.24 -0.70 6.76
C PRO A 104 10.41 -2.08 6.13
N ARG A 105 11.19 -2.93 6.79
CA ARG A 105 11.55 -4.24 6.26
C ARG A 105 10.34 -5.10 5.92
N THR A 106 9.36 -5.14 6.82
CA THR A 106 8.15 -5.94 6.62
C THR A 106 7.38 -5.46 5.39
N MET A 107 7.23 -4.16 5.23
CA MET A 107 6.56 -3.58 4.07
C MET A 107 7.26 -3.96 2.77
N LEU A 108 8.58 -3.84 2.74
CA LEU A 108 9.37 -4.19 1.56
C LEU A 108 9.21 -5.66 1.21
N ARG A 109 9.33 -6.55 2.20
CA ARG A 109 9.22 -7.99 1.97
C ARG A 109 7.86 -8.37 1.38
N TYR A 110 6.78 -7.80 1.89
CA TYR A 110 5.45 -8.06 1.35
C TYR A 110 5.32 -7.55 -0.09
N SER A 111 5.85 -6.36 -0.34
CA SER A 111 5.73 -5.72 -1.66
C SER A 111 6.36 -6.54 -2.78
N ILE A 112 7.50 -7.17 -2.50
CA ILE A 112 8.29 -7.88 -3.52
C ILE A 112 8.05 -9.38 -3.56
N GLU A 113 7.06 -9.88 -2.80
CA GLU A 113 6.84 -11.32 -2.66
C GLU A 113 6.69 -12.05 -3.99
N LYS A 114 6.11 -11.41 -5.00
CA LYS A 114 5.88 -12.02 -6.31
C LYS A 114 6.99 -11.77 -7.32
N PHE A 115 8.05 -11.08 -6.92
CA PHE A 115 9.19 -10.86 -7.79
C PHE A 115 10.06 -12.12 -7.89
N PRO A 116 10.81 -12.30 -9.00
CA PRO A 116 11.79 -13.38 -9.09
C PRO A 116 12.80 -13.32 -7.95
N GLU A 117 13.34 -14.46 -7.55
CA GLU A 117 14.22 -14.56 -6.38
C GLU A 117 15.42 -13.61 -6.45
N ILE A 118 16.04 -13.50 -7.61
CA ILE A 118 17.21 -12.62 -7.77
C ILE A 118 16.83 -11.17 -7.49
N GLU A 119 15.69 -10.73 -8.03
CA GLU A 119 15.21 -9.36 -7.81
C GLU A 119 14.84 -9.14 -6.35
N ARG A 120 14.19 -10.11 -5.71
CA ARG A 120 13.84 -10.00 -4.29
C ARG A 120 15.09 -9.79 -3.44
N GLN A 121 16.14 -10.58 -3.68
CA GLN A 121 17.38 -10.46 -2.94
C GLN A 121 18.04 -9.10 -3.15
N HIS A 122 17.96 -8.58 -4.37
CA HIS A 122 18.49 -7.26 -4.68
C HIS A 122 17.83 -6.17 -3.83
N TYR A 123 16.48 -6.16 -3.78
CA TYR A 123 15.76 -5.18 -3.00
C TYR A 123 16.01 -5.35 -1.50
N LEU A 124 16.08 -6.58 -1.01
CA LEU A 124 16.33 -6.83 0.40
C LEU A 124 17.71 -6.34 0.85
N LYS A 125 18.70 -6.40 -0.04
CA LYS A 125 20.02 -5.85 0.25
C LYS A 125 19.99 -4.33 0.32
N LEU A 126 19.21 -3.68 -0.53
CA LEU A 126 19.04 -2.24 -0.49
C LEU A 126 18.36 -1.80 0.80
N GLY A 127 17.47 -2.61 1.33
CA GLY A 127 16.67 -2.31 2.52
C GLY A 127 17.41 -2.41 3.85
N LYS A 128 18.68 -2.49 3.84
CA LYS A 128 19.48 -2.58 5.06
C LYS A 128 19.55 -1.28 5.85
#